data_66755ce2c9b1cf3617e8dd3dbc73c7d4
#
_entry.id   66755ce2c9b1cf3617e8dd3dbc73c7d4
#
_cell.length_a   1.000
_cell.length_b   1.000
_cell.length_c   1.000
_cell.angle_alpha   90.00
_cell.angle_beta   90.00
_cell.angle_gamma   90.00
#
_symmetry.space_group_name_H-M   'P 1'
#
loop_
_entity.id
_entity.type
_entity.pdbx_description
1 polymer ?
#
loop_
_entity_poly.entity_id
_entity_poly.type
_entity_poly.pdbx_seq_one_letter_code
_entity_poly.pdbx_strand_id
1 'polypeptide(L)'
;MRKTDAFRRAAALLAALSITVSLAAPAFAATSRTYYIDKGDITITKDEKGQTVKQGDSEAEKIGDDDEIIITTTTAATTTQESDLEGPAAEDSGFGPVVEDNYQPAQPESAEEPKAADQPEDAEEPKDADQPENAEESENTEESENTDRQESAGQQPQPQQAAPADAAPAAPAPANGFCKNIITVINNAATALKLTLKDVKIDVSDTGDFATSGKAALSVQGKGNVEIELDGKNELKSGYDRAGLEKNTSEGTLTLKDDNKDGSLKATGGYNGAGIGGGVNGSGENITINGGSVTATGGKWAAGIGGGVGNGKNITINGGTVNATGTDGGAGIGGGARCSGEAITITGGTVTATGGEDGAGIGGGDEGSGEDITITGGTVNAAGGDFGAGIGGGLNGVGKNITIAGGRVTVAGGDYGAGIGGGFRGNGENITITGGTVTAAGGVSGAGIGGGEEGDGKNITINGGSVTATGGKWAAGIGGGVGNGKNITING
;
A
#
# COMPACT_ATOMS: atom_id res chain seq x y z
N MET A 1 -75.57 -28.04 -14.86
CA MET A 1 -74.72 -26.88 -14.62
C MET A 1 -74.66 -26.48 -13.18
N ARG A 2 -74.15 -27.26 -12.22
CA ARG A 2 -74.02 -26.85 -10.80
C ARG A 2 -73.04 -27.74 -10.01
N LYS A 3 -72.24 -28.57 -10.65
CA LYS A 3 -71.19 -29.37 -9.96
C LYS A 3 -69.74 -28.95 -10.24
N THR A 4 -69.50 -28.08 -11.23
CA THR A 4 -68.17 -27.61 -11.57
C THR A 4 -67.71 -26.37 -10.79
N ASP A 5 -68.58 -25.60 -10.22
CA ASP A 5 -68.25 -24.40 -9.46
C ASP A 5 -67.75 -24.68 -8.03
N ALA A 6 -68.21 -25.80 -7.45
CA ALA A 6 -67.78 -26.21 -6.10
C ALA A 6 -66.34 -26.72 -6.10
N PHE A 7 -65.92 -27.40 -7.18
CA PHE A 7 -64.50 -27.87 -7.33
C PHE A 7 -63.54 -26.76 -7.58
N ARG A 8 -63.91 -25.70 -8.32
CA ARG A 8 -63.07 -24.55 -8.55
C ARG A 8 -62.90 -23.70 -7.31
N ARG A 9 -63.88 -23.63 -6.44
CA ARG A 9 -63.75 -22.90 -5.17
C ARG A 9 -62.94 -23.66 -4.13
N ALA A 10 -62.97 -24.98 -4.12
CA ALA A 10 -62.17 -25.81 -3.24
C ALA A 10 -60.69 -25.82 -3.70
N ALA A 11 -60.40 -25.81 -5.01
CA ALA A 11 -59.04 -25.69 -5.54
C ALA A 11 -58.43 -24.29 -5.28
N ALA A 12 -59.24 -23.23 -5.33
CA ALA A 12 -58.77 -21.86 -5.04
C ALA A 12 -58.52 -21.66 -3.51
N LEU A 13 -59.20 -22.35 -2.64
CA LEU A 13 -58.92 -22.28 -1.20
C LEU A 13 -57.72 -23.12 -0.77
N LEU A 14 -57.39 -24.20 -1.50
CA LEU A 14 -56.15 -24.96 -1.24
C LEU A 14 -54.89 -24.27 -1.80
N ALA A 15 -55.04 -23.44 -2.82
CA ALA A 15 -53.91 -22.64 -3.35
C ALA A 15 -53.61 -21.40 -2.51
N ALA A 16 -54.52 -20.96 -1.64
CA ALA A 16 -54.34 -19.80 -0.76
C ALA A 16 -53.83 -20.15 0.63
N LEU A 17 -53.62 -21.44 0.93
CA LEU A 17 -53.12 -21.87 2.24
C LEU A 17 -51.73 -22.55 2.12
N SER A 18 -50.94 -22.26 1.09
CA SER A 18 -49.50 -22.38 1.19
C SER A 18 -48.99 -21.16 1.98
N ILE A 19 -49.28 -21.18 3.27
CA ILE A 19 -48.52 -20.39 4.23
C ILE A 19 -47.08 -20.90 4.07
N THR A 20 -46.24 -20.17 3.32
CA THR A 20 -44.83 -20.21 3.54
C THR A 20 -44.64 -19.82 4.99
N VAL A 21 -44.56 -20.80 5.88
CA VAL A 21 -43.85 -20.63 7.14
C VAL A 21 -42.42 -20.43 6.69
N SER A 22 -42.10 -19.20 6.32
CA SER A 22 -40.78 -18.70 6.44
C SER A 22 -40.44 -18.89 7.92
N LEU A 23 -39.77 -20.01 8.24
CA LEU A 23 -38.97 -20.08 9.43
C LEU A 23 -37.95 -18.96 9.25
N ALA A 24 -38.32 -17.77 9.69
CA ALA A 24 -37.33 -16.80 10.08
C ALA A 24 -36.54 -17.53 11.18
N ALA A 25 -35.39 -18.14 10.81
CA ALA A 25 -34.41 -18.48 11.81
C ALA A 25 -34.28 -17.21 12.68
N PRO A 26 -34.33 -17.33 14.00
CA PRO A 26 -34.10 -16.17 14.84
C PRO A 26 -32.80 -15.54 14.31
N ALA A 27 -32.89 -14.29 13.85
CA ALA A 27 -31.71 -13.52 13.60
C ALA A 27 -31.03 -13.45 14.97
N PHE A 28 -30.04 -14.34 15.18
CA PHE A 28 -29.14 -14.17 16.30
C PHE A 28 -28.52 -12.81 16.08
N ALA A 29 -28.70 -11.91 17.03
CA ALA A 29 -28.02 -10.62 16.99
C ALA A 29 -26.54 -10.93 16.85
N ALA A 30 -25.91 -10.32 15.85
CA ALA A 30 -24.46 -10.43 15.65
C ALA A 30 -23.79 -10.11 16.98
N THR A 31 -22.92 -11.00 17.44
CA THR A 31 -22.16 -10.81 18.68
C THR A 31 -20.78 -10.30 18.33
N SER A 32 -20.30 -9.33 19.12
CA SER A 32 -18.94 -8.82 18.96
C SER A 32 -17.99 -9.70 19.78
N ARG A 33 -16.91 -10.18 19.16
CA ARG A 33 -15.90 -11.05 19.77
C ARG A 33 -14.54 -10.41 19.67
N THR A 34 -13.89 -10.23 20.82
CA THR A 34 -12.58 -9.58 20.89
C THR A 34 -11.47 -10.60 21.10
N TYR A 35 -10.45 -10.52 20.26
CA TYR A 35 -9.23 -11.32 20.31
C TYR A 35 -8.02 -10.42 20.51
N TYR A 36 -7.09 -10.87 21.35
CA TYR A 36 -5.92 -10.08 21.77
C TYR A 36 -4.66 -10.61 21.10
N ILE A 37 -4.14 -9.90 20.11
CA ILE A 37 -3.00 -10.36 19.30
C ILE A 37 -1.74 -10.65 20.12
N ASP A 38 -1.53 -10.01 21.26
CA ASP A 38 -0.42 -10.26 22.17
C ASP A 38 -0.49 -11.64 22.87
N LYS A 39 -1.63 -12.33 22.80
CA LYS A 39 -1.81 -13.66 23.40
C LYS A 39 -1.51 -14.83 22.44
N GLY A 40 -1.07 -14.57 21.23
CA GLY A 40 -0.71 -15.58 20.24
C GLY A 40 -1.18 -15.21 18.84
N ASP A 41 -0.65 -15.90 17.83
CA ASP A 41 -1.05 -15.75 16.44
C ASP A 41 -2.56 -15.96 16.29
N ILE A 42 -3.19 -15.17 15.43
CA ILE A 42 -4.63 -15.26 15.15
C ILE A 42 -4.84 -15.74 13.72
N THR A 43 -5.57 -16.83 13.56
CA THR A 43 -6.00 -17.33 12.25
C THR A 43 -7.52 -17.30 12.17
N ILE A 44 -8.06 -16.54 11.22
CA ILE A 44 -9.48 -16.42 10.93
C ILE A 44 -9.76 -17.14 9.62
N THR A 45 -10.69 -18.09 9.62
CA THR A 45 -11.05 -18.82 8.41
C THR A 45 -12.56 -18.76 8.19
N LYS A 46 -12.98 -18.43 6.97
CA LYS A 46 -14.39 -18.47 6.54
C LYS A 46 -14.51 -19.30 5.27
N ASP A 47 -15.38 -20.28 5.29
CA ASP A 47 -15.70 -21.15 4.15
C ASP A 47 -17.20 -21.45 4.11
N GLU A 48 -17.63 -22.37 3.24
CA GLU A 48 -19.04 -22.80 3.14
C GLU A 48 -19.58 -23.46 4.42
N LYS A 49 -18.71 -23.89 5.34
CA LYS A 49 -19.10 -24.54 6.61
C LYS A 49 -19.23 -23.55 7.76
N GLY A 50 -18.86 -22.29 7.52
CA GLY A 50 -18.96 -21.21 8.47
C GLY A 50 -17.62 -20.55 8.79
N GLN A 51 -17.61 -19.76 9.84
CA GLN A 51 -16.48 -18.94 10.27
C GLN A 51 -15.85 -19.49 11.55
N THR A 52 -14.53 -19.51 11.60
CA THR A 52 -13.75 -19.97 12.76
C THR A 52 -12.61 -19.02 13.08
N VAL A 53 -12.26 -18.91 14.35
CA VAL A 53 -11.08 -18.18 14.82
C VAL A 53 -10.24 -19.10 15.68
N LYS A 54 -8.94 -19.13 15.41
CA LYS A 54 -7.93 -19.83 16.21
C LYS A 54 -6.95 -18.81 16.76
N GLN A 55 -6.63 -18.89 18.05
CA GLN A 55 -5.63 -18.05 18.69
C GLN A 55 -4.57 -18.90 19.39
N GLY A 56 -3.30 -18.69 19.04
CA GLY A 56 -2.18 -19.47 19.58
C GLY A 56 -2.37 -20.97 19.38
N ASP A 57 -2.11 -21.73 20.43
CA ASP A 57 -2.25 -23.21 20.45
C ASP A 57 -3.67 -23.69 20.75
N SER A 58 -4.66 -22.80 20.92
CA SER A 58 -6.04 -23.18 21.18
C SER A 58 -6.65 -23.94 19.99
N GLU A 59 -7.69 -24.72 20.24
CA GLU A 59 -8.54 -25.24 19.17
C GLU A 59 -9.29 -24.09 18.48
N ALA A 60 -9.59 -24.29 17.18
CA ALA A 60 -10.36 -23.30 16.44
C ALA A 60 -11.79 -23.19 16.97
N GLU A 61 -12.20 -22.00 17.39
CA GLU A 61 -13.54 -21.69 17.84
C GLU A 61 -14.44 -21.42 16.64
N LYS A 62 -15.61 -22.08 16.57
CA LYS A 62 -16.63 -21.76 15.57
C LYS A 62 -17.45 -20.58 16.07
N ILE A 63 -17.58 -19.56 15.23
CA ILE A 63 -18.33 -18.33 15.50
C ILE A 63 -19.44 -18.15 14.45
N GLY A 64 -20.38 -17.26 14.70
CA GLY A 64 -21.45 -16.94 13.74
C GLY A 64 -20.87 -16.25 12.49
N ASP A 65 -21.51 -16.50 11.33
CA ASP A 65 -21.07 -15.92 10.06
C ASP A 65 -21.18 -14.38 10.02
N ASP A 66 -22.05 -13.82 10.87
CA ASP A 66 -22.31 -12.40 11.03
C ASP A 66 -21.69 -11.82 12.32
N ASP A 67 -20.98 -12.66 13.12
CA ASP A 67 -20.30 -12.16 14.31
C ASP A 67 -19.21 -11.17 13.90
N GLU A 68 -19.12 -10.05 14.61
CA GLU A 68 -18.06 -9.07 14.47
C GLU A 68 -16.78 -9.57 15.14
N ILE A 69 -15.68 -9.59 14.42
CA ILE A 69 -14.37 -9.97 14.93
C ILE A 69 -13.58 -8.70 15.21
N ILE A 70 -13.26 -8.43 16.47
CA ILE A 70 -12.39 -7.32 16.86
C ILE A 70 -11.05 -7.90 17.26
N ILE A 71 -9.97 -7.43 16.62
CA ILE A 71 -8.60 -7.74 17.00
C ILE A 71 -7.98 -6.50 17.62
N THR A 72 -7.41 -6.66 18.82
CA THR A 72 -6.76 -5.57 19.54
C THR A 72 -5.48 -6.04 20.23
N THR A 73 -4.69 -5.11 20.72
CA THR A 73 -3.56 -5.37 21.63
C THR A 73 -4.02 -5.12 23.06
N THR A 74 -3.63 -5.96 24.02
CA THR A 74 -3.96 -5.71 25.42
C THR A 74 -3.28 -4.41 25.84
N THR A 75 -4.04 -3.39 26.11
CA THR A 75 -3.52 -2.18 26.79
C THR A 75 -3.13 -2.60 28.21
N ALA A 76 -1.84 -2.43 28.57
CA ALA A 76 -1.46 -2.48 29.97
C ALA A 76 -2.38 -1.47 30.71
N ALA A 77 -3.18 -1.97 31.63
CA ALA A 77 -4.04 -1.12 32.43
C ALA A 77 -3.14 -0.08 33.11
N THR A 78 -3.21 1.15 32.64
CA THR A 78 -2.65 2.29 33.36
C THR A 78 -3.53 2.40 34.60
N THR A 79 -3.07 1.84 35.73
CA THR A 79 -3.59 2.13 37.02
C THR A 79 -3.29 3.58 37.29
N THR A 80 -4.15 4.48 36.88
CA THR A 80 -4.25 5.81 37.47
C THR A 80 -4.79 5.61 38.87
N GLN A 81 -3.89 5.48 39.83
CA GLN A 81 -4.23 5.87 41.20
C GLN A 81 -4.51 7.38 41.13
N GLU A 82 -5.77 7.73 41.10
CA GLU A 82 -6.20 9.04 41.62
C GLU A 82 -5.80 9.08 43.11
N SER A 83 -4.64 9.67 43.39
CA SER A 83 -4.33 10.16 44.69
C SER A 83 -5.04 11.50 44.84
N ASP A 84 -6.16 11.48 45.54
CA ASP A 84 -6.73 12.66 46.18
C ASP A 84 -5.64 13.33 47.01
N LEU A 85 -5.13 14.44 46.52
CA LEU A 85 -4.41 15.44 47.31
C LEU A 85 -5.12 16.79 47.11
N GLU A 86 -6.09 17.02 47.97
CA GLU A 86 -6.47 18.40 48.30
C GLU A 86 -5.25 19.14 48.84
N GLY A 87 -4.88 20.21 48.18
CA GLY A 87 -3.88 21.17 48.68
C GLY A 87 -4.32 22.58 48.28
N PRO A 88 -4.05 23.60 49.10
CA PRO A 88 -4.90 24.76 49.32
C PRO A 88 -4.73 25.86 48.24
N ALA A 89 -5.80 26.64 48.13
CA ALA A 89 -5.88 27.88 47.37
C ALA A 89 -4.74 28.85 47.69
N ALA A 90 -4.07 29.38 46.68
CA ALA A 90 -3.22 30.54 46.76
C ALA A 90 -3.56 31.55 45.68
N GLU A 91 -3.76 32.65 46.12
CA GLU A 91 -4.16 33.98 45.74
C GLU A 91 -3.65 34.53 44.41
N ASP A 92 -4.54 35.30 43.83
CA ASP A 92 -4.42 36.34 42.83
C ASP A 92 -3.12 37.16 42.87
N SER A 93 -2.41 37.25 41.76
CA SER A 93 -1.56 38.39 41.44
C SER A 93 -1.58 38.65 39.94
N GLY A 94 -2.34 39.69 39.57
CA GLY A 94 -2.42 40.23 38.24
C GLY A 94 -1.10 40.78 37.72
N PHE A 95 -0.89 40.58 36.40
CA PHE A 95 -0.05 41.45 35.61
C PHE A 95 -0.66 41.62 34.19
N GLY A 96 -0.66 42.90 33.80
CA GLY A 96 -1.36 43.45 32.65
C GLY A 96 -0.80 43.09 31.24
N PRO A 97 -1.32 43.74 30.21
CA PRO A 97 -1.26 43.25 28.85
C PRO A 97 0.10 43.51 28.20
N VAL A 98 0.63 42.49 27.50
CA VAL A 98 1.82 42.60 26.65
C VAL A 98 1.39 42.87 25.21
N VAL A 99 2.01 43.90 24.68
CA VAL A 99 1.87 44.55 23.40
C VAL A 99 2.14 43.56 22.22
N GLU A 100 1.29 43.63 21.18
CA GLU A 100 1.52 42.99 19.89
C GLU A 100 2.77 43.57 19.21
N ASP A 101 3.75 42.72 18.92
CA ASP A 101 4.84 43.05 18.04
C ASP A 101 4.54 42.55 16.62
N ASN A 102 4.40 43.52 15.75
CA ASN A 102 4.25 43.45 14.30
C ASN A 102 5.50 42.85 13.64
N TYR A 103 5.44 41.60 13.19
CA TYR A 103 6.49 41.03 12.36
C TYR A 103 6.14 41.20 10.88
N GLN A 104 6.85 42.10 10.21
CA GLN A 104 6.78 42.35 8.78
C GLN A 104 7.96 41.59 8.10
N PRO A 105 7.70 40.72 7.11
CA PRO A 105 8.80 40.03 6.43
C PRO A 105 9.52 40.97 5.45
N ALA A 106 10.84 40.95 5.54
CA ALA A 106 11.74 41.72 4.68
C ALA A 106 11.72 41.20 3.23
N GLN A 107 11.68 42.14 2.28
CA GLN A 107 11.86 41.85 0.86
C GLN A 107 13.34 41.51 0.55
N PRO A 108 13.63 40.61 -0.42
CA PRO A 108 15.01 40.33 -0.81
C PRO A 108 15.58 41.45 -1.68
N GLU A 109 16.76 41.90 -1.30
CA GLU A 109 17.59 42.83 -2.05
C GLU A 109 18.07 42.17 -3.37
N SER A 110 18.10 43.01 -4.42
CA SER A 110 18.61 42.71 -5.75
C SER A 110 20.07 42.33 -5.72
N ALA A 111 20.42 41.12 -6.18
CA ALA A 111 21.79 40.70 -6.41
C ALA A 111 22.29 41.20 -7.79
N GLU A 112 23.43 41.85 -7.77
CA GLU A 112 24.20 42.35 -8.91
C GLU A 112 24.73 41.21 -9.80
N GLU A 113 24.75 41.44 -11.12
CA GLU A 113 25.38 40.56 -12.13
C GLU A 113 26.88 40.39 -11.89
N PRO A 114 27.44 39.19 -11.97
CA PRO A 114 28.91 39.04 -12.09
C PRO A 114 29.36 39.09 -13.54
N LYS A 115 30.39 39.91 -13.74
CA LYS A 115 31.16 40.14 -14.98
C LYS A 115 31.78 38.82 -15.48
N ALA A 116 31.77 38.73 -16.82
CA ALA A 116 32.51 37.74 -17.59
C ALA A 116 34.00 37.66 -17.20
N ALA A 117 34.49 36.47 -17.01
CA ALA A 117 35.94 36.18 -16.96
C ALA A 117 36.28 35.13 -18.03
N ASP A 118 37.43 35.41 -18.65
CA ASP A 118 38.04 34.84 -19.82
C ASP A 118 38.14 33.31 -19.87
N GLN A 119 38.05 32.81 -21.10
CA GLN A 119 38.42 31.43 -21.49
C GLN A 119 39.94 31.24 -21.42
N PRO A 120 40.45 30.06 -21.11
CA PRO A 120 41.69 29.57 -21.64
C PRO A 120 41.46 28.45 -22.68
N GLU A 121 42.27 28.60 -23.73
CA GLU A 121 42.43 27.74 -24.89
C GLU A 121 43.09 26.38 -24.53
N ASP A 122 42.76 25.39 -25.35
CA ASP A 122 43.54 24.21 -25.77
C ASP A 122 44.20 23.31 -24.71
N ALA A 123 43.73 22.08 -24.62
CA ALA A 123 44.58 20.93 -24.33
C ALA A 123 44.10 19.68 -25.05
N GLU A 124 45.02 19.09 -25.78
CA GLU A 124 45.01 18.01 -26.75
C GLU A 124 44.46 16.67 -26.20
N GLU A 125 43.86 15.87 -27.12
CA GLU A 125 43.56 14.45 -26.98
C GLU A 125 44.83 13.62 -26.74
N PRO A 126 44.76 12.54 -25.96
CA PRO A 126 45.66 11.41 -26.12
C PRO A 126 45.02 10.21 -26.78
N LYS A 127 45.74 9.72 -27.78
CA LYS A 127 45.48 8.54 -28.60
C LYS A 127 45.65 7.25 -27.81
N ASP A 128 44.89 6.25 -28.27
CA ASP A 128 45.07 4.81 -28.30
C ASP A 128 46.16 4.16 -27.44
N ALA A 129 45.77 3.20 -26.63
CA ALA A 129 46.61 2.04 -26.28
C ALA A 129 45.76 0.78 -26.00
N ASP A 130 45.84 -0.12 -26.95
CA ASP A 130 45.86 -1.58 -26.93
C ASP A 130 45.26 -2.40 -25.80
N GLN A 131 44.41 -3.33 -26.25
CA GLN A 131 44.04 -4.57 -25.57
C GLN A 131 45.27 -5.50 -25.41
N PRO A 132 45.25 -6.42 -24.46
CA PRO A 132 45.67 -7.80 -24.71
C PRO A 132 44.63 -8.85 -24.43
N GLU A 133 44.63 -9.80 -25.37
CA GLU A 133 43.90 -11.04 -25.38
C GLU A 133 44.39 -12.06 -24.33
N ASN A 134 43.45 -12.98 -24.00
CA ASN A 134 43.63 -14.38 -23.67
C ASN A 134 44.61 -14.87 -22.59
N ALA A 135 44.08 -15.64 -21.63
CA ALA A 135 44.58 -16.94 -21.19
C ALA A 135 43.51 -17.73 -20.44
N GLU A 136 43.14 -18.72 -21.01
CA GLU A 136 42.89 -20.15 -20.85
C GLU A 136 42.84 -20.73 -19.44
N GLU A 137 41.91 -21.68 -19.31
CA GLU A 137 41.64 -22.75 -18.37
C GLU A 137 42.86 -23.32 -17.61
N SER A 138 42.57 -23.75 -16.35
CA SER A 138 43.04 -25.04 -15.86
C SER A 138 42.21 -25.53 -14.70
N GLU A 139 41.56 -26.69 -14.94
CA GLU A 139 41.09 -27.62 -13.93
C GLU A 139 42.25 -28.13 -13.05
N ASN A 140 42.00 -28.39 -11.79
CA ASN A 140 42.58 -29.56 -11.12
C ASN A 140 41.77 -29.95 -9.88
N THR A 141 41.27 -31.16 -9.97
CA THR A 141 40.87 -32.11 -8.93
C THR A 141 42.07 -32.54 -8.07
N GLU A 142 41.82 -32.91 -6.80
CA GLU A 142 42.26 -34.09 -6.05
C GLU A 142 41.94 -33.93 -4.57
N GLU A 143 41.17 -34.74 -4.08
CA GLU A 143 41.06 -35.88 -3.19
C GLU A 143 42.14 -36.03 -2.10
N SER A 144 41.63 -36.52 -0.99
CA SER A 144 42.12 -37.48 0.05
C SER A 144 42.32 -36.81 1.43
N GLU A 145 42.04 -37.39 2.51
CA GLU A 145 41.71 -38.69 3.08
C GLU A 145 41.62 -38.53 4.61
N ASN A 146 40.63 -39.10 5.17
CA ASN A 146 40.53 -39.93 6.36
C ASN A 146 41.60 -39.82 7.48
N THR A 147 41.16 -39.64 8.73
CA THR A 147 41.64 -40.43 9.87
C THR A 147 40.60 -40.49 10.99
N ASP A 148 40.26 -41.76 11.30
CA ASP A 148 39.60 -42.30 12.48
C ASP A 148 40.15 -41.79 13.80
N ARG A 149 39.29 -41.68 14.83
CA ARG A 149 39.50 -42.30 16.13
C ARG A 149 38.28 -42.30 17.06
N GLN A 150 37.77 -43.53 17.19
CA GLN A 150 37.45 -44.28 18.42
C GLN A 150 36.52 -43.71 19.48
N GLU A 151 35.52 -44.53 19.65
CA GLU A 151 34.56 -44.75 20.73
C GLU A 151 35.10 -44.62 22.14
N SER A 152 34.29 -44.11 23.05
CA SER A 152 34.16 -44.65 24.39
C SER A 152 32.71 -44.63 24.86
N ALA A 153 32.19 -45.82 25.08
CA ALA A 153 30.90 -46.11 25.69
C ALA A 153 30.89 -45.74 27.18
N GLY A 154 29.80 -45.22 27.67
CA GLY A 154 29.62 -45.02 29.11
C GLY A 154 28.27 -44.51 29.55
N GLN A 155 27.37 -45.43 29.88
CA GLN A 155 26.30 -45.34 30.89
C GLN A 155 25.04 -44.48 30.61
N GLN A 156 23.93 -45.18 30.39
CA GLN A 156 22.55 -44.70 30.55
C GLN A 156 22.24 -44.38 32.00
N PRO A 157 21.54 -43.27 32.28
CA PRO A 157 20.73 -43.12 33.49
C PRO A 157 19.26 -43.47 33.21
N GLN A 158 18.64 -44.14 34.18
CA GLN A 158 17.23 -44.51 34.21
C GLN A 158 16.28 -43.30 34.18
N PRO A 159 15.00 -43.50 33.74
CA PRO A 159 14.04 -42.43 33.66
C PRO A 159 13.52 -42.00 35.02
N GLN A 160 13.76 -40.76 35.38
CA GLN A 160 13.06 -40.07 36.47
C GLN A 160 11.72 -39.55 35.96
N GLN A 161 10.68 -39.88 36.69
CA GLN A 161 9.31 -39.42 36.54
C GLN A 161 9.25 -37.90 36.58
N ALA A 162 8.79 -37.28 35.46
CA ALA A 162 8.62 -35.85 35.36
C ALA A 162 7.44 -35.37 36.23
N ALA A 163 7.72 -34.41 37.10
CA ALA A 163 6.71 -33.61 37.76
C ALA A 163 5.95 -32.75 36.73
N PRO A 164 4.68 -32.33 36.96
CA PRO A 164 3.93 -31.52 36.01
C PRO A 164 4.66 -30.20 35.80
N ALA A 165 4.90 -29.87 34.52
CA ALA A 165 5.54 -28.63 34.13
C ALA A 165 4.64 -27.45 34.51
N ASP A 166 5.11 -26.60 35.38
CA ASP A 166 4.61 -25.26 35.59
C ASP A 166 4.58 -24.55 34.22
N ALA A 167 3.43 -23.92 33.93
CA ALA A 167 3.29 -23.09 32.73
C ALA A 167 4.39 -22.04 32.73
N ALA A 168 5.18 -22.01 31.66
CA ALA A 168 6.22 -21.01 31.48
C ALA A 168 5.59 -19.62 31.59
N PRO A 169 6.19 -18.66 32.32
CA PRO A 169 5.67 -17.32 32.40
C PRO A 169 5.63 -16.71 31.00
N ALA A 170 4.48 -16.10 30.64
CA ALA A 170 4.31 -15.37 29.39
C ALA A 170 5.47 -14.39 29.23
N ALA A 171 6.08 -14.35 28.04
CA ALA A 171 7.14 -13.40 27.75
C ALA A 171 6.66 -11.98 28.06
N PRO A 172 7.50 -11.13 28.67
CA PRO A 172 7.10 -9.78 28.99
C PRO A 172 6.72 -9.03 27.72
N ALA A 173 5.58 -8.31 27.72
CA ALA A 173 5.15 -7.47 26.62
C ALA A 173 6.30 -6.52 26.22
N PRO A 174 6.59 -6.38 24.90
CA PRO A 174 7.68 -5.51 24.46
C PRO A 174 7.44 -4.07 24.92
N ALA A 175 8.49 -3.41 25.37
CA ALA A 175 8.48 -2.08 26.01
C ALA A 175 7.85 -0.94 25.14
N ASN A 176 7.57 -1.19 23.87
CA ASN A 176 7.01 -0.25 22.90
C ASN A 176 5.58 -0.60 22.43
N GLY A 177 4.94 -1.59 23.07
CA GLY A 177 3.56 -1.99 22.77
C GLY A 177 3.38 -2.81 21.48
N PHE A 178 4.46 -3.18 20.77
CA PHE A 178 4.39 -4.07 19.60
C PHE A 178 4.45 -5.55 20.03
N CYS A 179 3.72 -6.40 19.32
CA CYS A 179 3.82 -7.85 19.47
C CYS A 179 4.51 -8.49 18.25
N LYS A 180 4.91 -9.78 18.42
CA LYS A 180 5.55 -10.59 17.37
C LYS A 180 4.62 -11.64 16.79
N ASN A 181 3.37 -11.68 17.24
CA ASN A 181 2.35 -12.55 16.72
C ASN A 181 1.74 -11.96 15.44
N ILE A 182 1.23 -12.82 14.57
CA ILE A 182 0.71 -12.44 13.26
C ILE A 182 -0.79 -12.73 13.12
N ILE A 183 -1.41 -12.05 12.16
CA ILE A 183 -2.81 -12.28 11.80
C ILE A 183 -2.88 -12.92 10.42
N THR A 184 -3.56 -14.06 10.31
CA THR A 184 -3.85 -14.70 9.03
C THR A 184 -5.36 -14.76 8.82
N VAL A 185 -5.83 -14.17 7.73
CA VAL A 185 -7.25 -14.13 7.33
C VAL A 185 -7.42 -14.94 6.06
N ILE A 186 -8.24 -15.97 6.09
CA ILE A 186 -8.50 -16.87 4.96
C ILE A 186 -10.00 -16.85 4.68
N ASN A 187 -10.42 -16.24 3.57
CA ASN A 187 -11.82 -16.30 3.15
C ASN A 187 -11.97 -17.08 1.85
N ASN A 188 -12.64 -18.23 1.91
CA ASN A 188 -13.00 -19.03 0.75
C ASN A 188 -14.52 -19.07 0.50
N ALA A 189 -15.30 -18.33 1.29
CA ALA A 189 -16.74 -18.18 1.13
C ALA A 189 -17.10 -17.11 0.08
N ALA A 190 -18.30 -17.20 -0.48
CA ALA A 190 -18.84 -16.17 -1.36
C ALA A 190 -19.21 -14.87 -0.61
N THR A 191 -19.47 -14.96 0.70
CA THR A 191 -19.78 -13.80 1.54
C THR A 191 -18.50 -13.18 2.09
N ALA A 192 -18.50 -11.86 2.27
CA ALA A 192 -17.37 -11.15 2.83
C ALA A 192 -17.07 -11.61 4.27
N LEU A 193 -15.78 -11.71 4.59
CA LEU A 193 -15.31 -11.81 5.97
C LEU A 193 -15.05 -10.40 6.47
N LYS A 194 -15.58 -10.05 7.64
CA LYS A 194 -15.48 -8.73 8.24
C LYS A 194 -14.71 -8.81 9.55
N LEU A 195 -13.77 -7.90 9.74
CA LEU A 195 -13.03 -7.75 11.00
C LEU A 195 -12.71 -6.30 11.27
N THR A 196 -12.53 -5.98 12.54
CA THR A 196 -12.08 -4.67 13.03
C THR A 196 -10.68 -4.79 13.62
N LEU A 197 -9.76 -3.94 13.17
CA LEU A 197 -8.46 -3.74 13.80
C LEU A 197 -8.56 -2.55 14.73
N LYS A 198 -8.34 -2.79 16.02
CA LYS A 198 -8.43 -1.76 17.05
C LYS A 198 -7.13 -1.63 17.83
N ASP A 199 -6.39 -0.57 17.60
CA ASP A 199 -5.09 -0.31 18.24
C ASP A 199 -4.09 -1.49 18.12
N VAL A 200 -4.10 -2.18 16.98
CA VAL A 200 -3.25 -3.34 16.70
C VAL A 200 -1.84 -2.87 16.36
N LYS A 201 -0.83 -3.43 17.05
CA LYS A 201 0.58 -3.15 16.78
C LYS A 201 1.37 -4.43 16.64
N ILE A 202 1.82 -4.71 15.42
CA ILE A 202 2.61 -5.90 15.08
C ILE A 202 3.92 -5.44 14.44
N ASP A 203 5.05 -5.95 14.95
CA ASP A 203 6.36 -5.74 14.36
C ASP A 203 7.11 -7.07 14.28
N VAL A 204 7.14 -7.65 13.09
CA VAL A 204 7.88 -8.86 12.73
C VAL A 204 8.97 -8.56 11.71
N SER A 205 9.39 -7.30 11.62
CA SER A 205 10.39 -6.81 10.66
C SER A 205 11.78 -7.45 10.81
N ASP A 206 12.05 -8.06 11.95
CA ASP A 206 13.28 -8.81 12.24
C ASP A 206 13.22 -10.29 11.80
N THR A 207 12.17 -10.70 11.08
CA THR A 207 12.01 -12.06 10.58
C THR A 207 12.41 -12.17 9.12
N GLY A 208 12.99 -13.31 8.77
CA GLY A 208 13.50 -13.60 7.44
C GLY A 208 14.83 -12.91 7.13
N ASP A 209 15.43 -13.29 6.04
CA ASP A 209 16.68 -12.75 5.52
C ASP A 209 16.76 -12.95 4.00
N PHE A 210 17.91 -12.73 3.40
CA PHE A 210 18.12 -12.93 1.96
C PHE A 210 17.81 -14.35 1.48
N ALA A 211 17.93 -15.36 2.33
CA ALA A 211 17.72 -16.77 1.97
C ALA A 211 16.32 -17.28 2.30
N THR A 212 15.63 -16.61 3.22
CA THR A 212 14.32 -17.06 3.73
C THR A 212 13.37 -15.90 3.91
N SER A 213 12.18 -16.00 3.32
CA SER A 213 11.13 -15.01 3.55
C SER A 213 10.71 -14.95 5.02
N GLY A 214 10.49 -13.74 5.51
CA GLY A 214 10.00 -13.46 6.85
C GLY A 214 8.51 -13.72 7.05
N LYS A 215 7.96 -13.16 8.12
CA LYS A 215 6.53 -13.22 8.44
C LYS A 215 5.81 -11.96 7.93
N ALA A 216 4.59 -12.13 7.44
CA ALA A 216 3.67 -11.02 7.24
C ALA A 216 2.97 -10.68 8.57
N ALA A 217 2.91 -9.40 8.93
CA ALA A 217 2.20 -8.96 10.14
C ALA A 217 0.70 -9.29 10.08
N LEU A 218 0.09 -9.01 8.92
CA LEU A 218 -1.27 -9.43 8.56
C LEU A 218 -1.29 -9.95 7.13
N SER A 219 -1.81 -11.16 6.91
CA SER A 219 -2.00 -11.73 5.57
C SER A 219 -3.46 -12.04 5.28
N VAL A 220 -3.91 -11.65 4.07
CA VAL A 220 -5.25 -11.93 3.54
C VAL A 220 -5.13 -12.93 2.41
N GLN A 221 -5.82 -14.05 2.53
CA GLN A 221 -5.75 -15.19 1.65
C GLN A 221 -7.14 -15.69 1.24
N GLY A 222 -7.19 -16.57 0.25
CA GLY A 222 -8.45 -17.18 -0.23
C GLY A 222 -9.07 -16.38 -1.36
N LYS A 223 -10.30 -16.76 -1.74
CA LYS A 223 -11.01 -16.26 -2.93
C LYS A 223 -12.09 -15.24 -2.60
N GLY A 224 -12.51 -15.18 -1.34
CA GLY A 224 -13.58 -14.32 -0.90
C GLY A 224 -13.12 -12.92 -0.53
N ASN A 225 -14.05 -12.00 -0.45
CA ASN A 225 -13.80 -10.62 -0.07
C ASN A 225 -13.50 -10.51 1.43
N VAL A 226 -12.59 -9.62 1.79
CA VAL A 226 -12.27 -9.29 3.18
C VAL A 226 -12.45 -7.79 3.38
N GLU A 227 -13.25 -7.41 4.38
CA GLU A 227 -13.44 -6.04 4.81
C GLU A 227 -12.77 -5.83 6.17
N ILE A 228 -11.91 -4.84 6.26
CA ILE A 228 -11.21 -4.46 7.49
C ILE A 228 -11.68 -3.07 7.89
N GLU A 229 -12.37 -2.99 9.01
CA GLU A 229 -12.67 -1.74 9.71
C GLU A 229 -11.44 -1.31 10.50
N LEU A 230 -11.05 -0.05 10.35
CA LEU A 230 -9.97 0.55 11.13
C LEU A 230 -10.56 1.30 12.33
N ASP A 231 -10.11 1.00 13.53
CA ASP A 231 -10.48 1.68 14.78
C ASP A 231 -9.18 2.00 15.53
N GLY A 232 -8.99 3.25 15.94
CA GLY A 232 -7.80 3.70 16.63
C GLY A 232 -6.53 3.66 15.77
N LYS A 233 -5.38 3.35 16.38
CA LYS A 233 -4.06 3.43 15.73
C LYS A 233 -3.48 2.04 15.47
N ASN A 234 -3.51 1.61 14.22
CA ASN A 234 -3.00 0.30 13.82
C ASN A 234 -1.63 0.45 13.13
N GLU A 235 -0.67 -0.38 13.49
CA GLU A 235 0.67 -0.39 12.90
C GLU A 235 1.14 -1.81 12.62
N LEU A 236 1.50 -2.07 11.36
CA LEU A 236 1.90 -3.38 10.84
C LEU A 236 3.26 -3.26 10.17
N LYS A 237 4.27 -3.99 10.67
CA LYS A 237 5.60 -4.07 10.08
C LYS A 237 5.95 -5.52 9.81
N SER A 238 6.20 -5.84 8.56
CA SER A 238 6.46 -7.21 8.11
C SER A 238 7.95 -7.48 7.90
N GLY A 239 8.30 -8.75 7.95
CA GLY A 239 9.65 -9.24 7.73
C GLY A 239 10.03 -9.27 6.26
N TYR A 240 11.22 -9.77 5.98
CA TYR A 240 11.83 -9.85 4.65
C TYR A 240 10.87 -10.51 3.65
N ASP A 241 10.74 -9.94 2.44
CA ASP A 241 9.88 -10.43 1.35
C ASP A 241 8.37 -10.37 1.58
N ARG A 242 7.90 -9.71 2.66
CA ARG A 242 6.48 -9.70 3.01
C ARG A 242 5.92 -8.28 3.01
N ALA A 243 4.66 -8.14 2.58
CA ALA A 243 3.97 -6.85 2.67
C ALA A 243 3.49 -6.54 4.09
N GLY A 244 3.43 -5.28 4.45
CA GLY A 244 2.95 -4.83 5.76
C GLY A 244 1.54 -5.33 6.06
N LEU A 245 0.60 -5.09 5.14
CA LEU A 245 -0.67 -5.78 5.01
C LEU A 245 -0.63 -6.56 3.70
N GLU A 246 -0.52 -7.87 3.79
CA GLU A 246 -0.24 -8.70 2.63
C GLU A 246 -1.48 -9.29 1.97
N LYS A 247 -1.60 -9.12 0.65
CA LYS A 247 -2.61 -9.73 -0.20
C LYS A 247 -1.97 -10.11 -1.54
N ASN A 248 -1.56 -11.37 -1.66
CA ASN A 248 -0.92 -11.91 -2.86
C ASN A 248 -1.87 -12.59 -3.85
N THR A 249 -3.17 -12.62 -3.56
CA THR A 249 -4.15 -13.33 -4.39
C THR A 249 -4.84 -12.38 -5.36
N SER A 250 -5.07 -12.85 -6.59
CA SER A 250 -5.83 -12.12 -7.61
C SER A 250 -7.35 -12.21 -7.43
N GLU A 251 -7.83 -13.15 -6.61
CA GLU A 251 -9.26 -13.31 -6.31
C GLU A 251 -9.63 -12.58 -5.02
N GLY A 252 -10.91 -12.22 -4.88
CA GLY A 252 -11.44 -11.48 -3.76
C GLY A 252 -10.91 -10.04 -3.65
N THR A 253 -11.63 -9.21 -2.95
CA THR A 253 -11.27 -7.80 -2.70
C THR A 253 -10.86 -7.61 -1.25
N LEU A 254 -9.75 -6.92 -1.02
CA LEU A 254 -9.41 -6.35 0.28
C LEU A 254 -9.97 -4.94 0.35
N THR A 255 -10.88 -4.69 1.29
CA THR A 255 -11.46 -3.38 1.52
C THR A 255 -11.05 -2.84 2.88
N LEU A 256 -10.43 -1.67 2.91
CA LEU A 256 -10.18 -0.89 4.12
C LEU A 256 -11.25 0.18 4.25
N LYS A 257 -11.82 0.31 5.43
CA LYS A 257 -12.84 1.31 5.73
C LYS A 257 -12.68 1.86 7.16
N ASP A 258 -13.34 2.95 7.44
CA ASP A 258 -13.33 3.65 8.72
C ASP A 258 -14.65 4.38 8.87
N ASP A 259 -15.64 3.65 9.38
CA ASP A 259 -17.03 4.13 9.49
C ASP A 259 -17.16 5.18 10.61
N ASN A 260 -16.36 5.08 11.68
CA ASN A 260 -16.35 6.00 12.83
C ASN A 260 -15.40 7.21 12.67
N LYS A 261 -14.53 7.21 11.65
CA LYS A 261 -13.60 8.29 11.28
C LYS A 261 -12.48 8.59 12.29
N ASP A 262 -12.08 7.59 13.06
CA ASP A 262 -10.95 7.69 14.00
C ASP A 262 -9.85 6.67 13.74
N GLY A 263 -10.03 5.84 12.71
CA GLY A 263 -9.15 4.76 12.36
C GLY A 263 -7.93 5.18 11.53
N SER A 264 -6.80 4.58 11.85
CA SER A 264 -5.57 4.73 11.08
C SER A 264 -4.85 3.41 10.91
N LEU A 265 -4.14 3.28 9.79
CA LEU A 265 -3.26 2.17 9.49
C LEU A 265 -1.92 2.69 9.00
N LYS A 266 -0.84 2.28 9.67
CA LYS A 266 0.52 2.40 9.15
C LYS A 266 1.04 1.03 8.81
N ALA A 267 1.26 0.76 7.52
CA ALA A 267 1.72 -0.51 7.01
C ALA A 267 3.10 -0.35 6.35
N THR A 268 4.07 -1.13 6.80
CA THR A 268 5.44 -1.09 6.29
C THR A 268 5.83 -2.48 5.81
N GLY A 269 6.19 -2.59 4.54
CA GLY A 269 6.70 -3.81 3.95
C GLY A 269 8.14 -4.09 4.37
N GLY A 270 8.51 -5.37 4.39
CA GLY A 270 9.90 -5.79 4.43
C GLY A 270 10.54 -5.63 3.05
N TYR A 271 11.80 -6.01 2.92
CA TYR A 271 12.51 -6.01 1.65
C TYR A 271 11.68 -6.73 0.57
N ASN A 272 11.52 -6.18 -0.62
CA ASN A 272 10.66 -6.67 -1.71
C ASN A 272 9.14 -6.72 -1.42
N GLY A 273 8.67 -6.27 -0.27
CA GLY A 273 7.26 -6.30 0.09
C GLY A 273 6.60 -4.91 0.01
N ALA A 274 5.40 -4.82 -0.51
CA ALA A 274 4.62 -3.58 -0.51
C ALA A 274 4.25 -3.14 0.91
N GLY A 275 3.95 -1.86 1.10
CA GLY A 275 3.29 -1.44 2.35
C GLY A 275 1.95 -2.14 2.51
N ILE A 276 1.09 -2.07 1.48
CA ILE A 276 -0.19 -2.79 1.38
C ILE A 276 -0.25 -3.47 0.02
N GLY A 277 -0.36 -4.80 -0.01
CA GLY A 277 -0.49 -5.55 -1.26
C GLY A 277 0.40 -6.77 -1.36
N GLY A 278 1.25 -6.84 -2.39
CA GLY A 278 2.08 -8.01 -2.67
C GLY A 278 3.35 -8.10 -1.81
N GLY A 279 3.73 -9.32 -1.43
CA GLY A 279 5.09 -9.66 -0.99
C GLY A 279 6.02 -9.82 -2.20
N VAL A 280 7.19 -10.47 -2.01
CA VAL A 280 8.14 -10.76 -3.10
C VAL A 280 7.45 -11.49 -4.26
N ASN A 281 7.66 -11.04 -5.49
CA ASN A 281 7.00 -11.55 -6.69
C ASN A 281 5.46 -11.58 -6.60
N GLY A 282 4.89 -10.91 -5.60
CA GLY A 282 3.45 -10.82 -5.38
C GLY A 282 2.85 -9.58 -6.03
N SER A 283 1.76 -9.77 -6.80
CA SER A 283 0.94 -8.67 -7.28
C SER A 283 0.03 -8.19 -6.15
N GLY A 284 -0.09 -6.87 -5.97
CA GLY A 284 -1.12 -6.28 -5.12
C GLY A 284 -2.37 -5.98 -5.95
N GLU A 285 -3.38 -6.84 -5.85
CA GLU A 285 -4.57 -6.75 -6.70
C GLU A 285 -5.85 -6.64 -5.90
N ASN A 286 -6.86 -5.96 -6.50
CA ASN A 286 -8.20 -5.82 -5.93
C ASN A 286 -8.19 -5.20 -4.52
N ILE A 287 -7.54 -4.06 -4.37
CA ILE A 287 -7.44 -3.31 -3.12
C ILE A 287 -8.36 -2.10 -3.20
N THR A 288 -9.24 -1.94 -2.22
CA THR A 288 -10.16 -0.80 -2.13
C THR A 288 -9.97 -0.08 -0.79
N ILE A 289 -9.82 1.25 -0.84
CA ILE A 289 -9.74 2.10 0.34
C ILE A 289 -10.93 3.05 0.32
N ASN A 290 -11.85 2.87 1.28
CA ASN A 290 -13.06 3.69 1.43
C ASN A 290 -12.93 4.76 2.50
N GLY A 291 -11.97 4.64 3.43
CA GLY A 291 -11.83 5.58 4.55
C GLY A 291 -10.54 5.35 5.34
N GLY A 292 -10.42 6.08 6.44
CA GLY A 292 -9.30 6.02 7.36
C GLY A 292 -8.09 6.86 6.95
N SER A 293 -7.14 6.94 7.89
CA SER A 293 -5.82 7.52 7.64
C SER A 293 -4.82 6.40 7.37
N VAL A 294 -4.52 6.16 6.10
CA VAL A 294 -3.67 5.06 5.64
C VAL A 294 -2.30 5.59 5.25
N THR A 295 -1.25 5.09 5.89
CA THR A 295 0.14 5.31 5.50
C THR A 295 0.76 3.99 5.12
N ALA A 296 1.18 3.85 3.86
CA ALA A 296 1.74 2.64 3.32
C ALA A 296 3.13 2.91 2.74
N THR A 297 4.13 2.21 3.26
CA THR A 297 5.53 2.34 2.81
C THR A 297 6.02 0.99 2.31
N GLY A 298 6.43 0.93 1.07
CA GLY A 298 7.07 -0.25 0.49
C GLY A 298 8.46 -0.49 1.09
N GLY A 299 8.87 -1.74 1.12
CA GLY A 299 10.26 -2.11 1.29
C GLY A 299 11.03 -1.87 -0.01
N LYS A 300 12.32 -2.17 -0.01
CA LYS A 300 13.18 -1.97 -1.18
C LYS A 300 12.58 -2.61 -2.43
N TRP A 301 12.53 -1.90 -3.55
CA TRP A 301 11.96 -2.31 -4.85
C TRP A 301 10.44 -2.46 -4.90
N ALA A 302 9.71 -2.09 -3.85
CA ALA A 302 8.29 -2.34 -3.74
C ALA A 302 7.44 -1.07 -3.73
N ALA A 303 6.18 -1.21 -4.13
CA ALA A 303 5.21 -0.13 -4.07
C ALA A 303 4.77 0.20 -2.64
N GLY A 304 4.35 1.44 -2.40
CA GLY A 304 3.63 1.78 -1.18
C GLY A 304 2.32 1.00 -1.07
N ILE A 305 1.47 1.09 -2.11
CA ILE A 305 0.24 0.32 -2.25
C ILE A 305 0.27 -0.37 -3.62
N GLY A 306 0.21 -1.70 -3.64
CA GLY A 306 0.20 -2.47 -4.88
C GLY A 306 1.19 -3.62 -4.88
N GLY A 307 2.02 -3.72 -5.90
CA GLY A 307 2.97 -4.81 -6.03
C GLY A 307 4.13 -4.76 -5.04
N GLY A 308 4.58 -5.91 -4.59
CA GLY A 308 5.92 -6.06 -4.05
C GLY A 308 6.92 -5.92 -5.22
N VAL A 309 7.62 -6.99 -5.59
CA VAL A 309 8.24 -7.07 -6.92
C VAL A 309 7.20 -7.72 -7.85
N GLY A 310 6.09 -7.02 -8.11
CA GLY A 310 4.93 -7.48 -8.85
C GLY A 310 4.03 -6.33 -9.32
N ASN A 311 2.99 -6.63 -10.09
CA ASN A 311 2.06 -5.61 -10.58
C ASN A 311 1.15 -5.08 -9.46
N GLY A 312 0.77 -3.80 -9.55
CA GLY A 312 -0.37 -3.25 -8.82
C GLY A 312 -1.58 -3.16 -9.74
N LYS A 313 -2.69 -3.84 -9.40
CA LYS A 313 -3.84 -3.92 -10.31
C LYS A 313 -5.18 -3.79 -9.60
N ASN A 314 -6.15 -3.13 -10.26
CA ASN A 314 -7.48 -2.91 -9.69
C ASN A 314 -7.43 -2.27 -8.30
N ILE A 315 -6.68 -1.17 -8.17
CA ILE A 315 -6.58 -0.40 -6.92
C ILE A 315 -7.58 0.74 -6.97
N THR A 316 -8.47 0.81 -5.98
CA THR A 316 -9.52 1.83 -5.92
C THR A 316 -9.43 2.62 -4.62
N ILE A 317 -9.41 3.95 -4.72
CA ILE A 317 -9.45 4.85 -3.57
C ILE A 317 -10.70 5.72 -3.69
N ASN A 318 -11.66 5.50 -2.79
CA ASN A 318 -12.92 6.21 -2.74
C ASN A 318 -12.95 7.30 -1.67
N GLY A 319 -12.08 7.22 -0.66
CA GLY A 319 -12.08 8.15 0.45
C GLY A 319 -10.88 7.99 1.38
N GLY A 320 -10.91 8.72 2.50
CA GLY A 320 -9.85 8.72 3.48
C GLY A 320 -8.67 9.64 3.14
N THR A 321 -7.63 9.55 3.97
CA THR A 321 -6.32 10.19 3.75
C THR A 321 -5.30 9.09 3.49
N VAL A 322 -4.76 9.04 2.28
CA VAL A 322 -3.84 7.98 1.85
C VAL A 322 -2.48 8.58 1.55
N ASN A 323 -1.45 8.11 2.25
CA ASN A 323 -0.06 8.44 2.00
C ASN A 323 0.67 7.15 1.59
N ALA A 324 1.08 7.06 0.34
CA ALA A 324 1.72 5.88 -0.21
C ALA A 324 3.11 6.23 -0.74
N THR A 325 4.12 5.52 -0.27
CA THR A 325 5.52 5.74 -0.65
C THR A 325 6.12 4.44 -1.17
N GLY A 326 6.51 4.45 -2.43
CA GLY A 326 7.38 3.45 -3.01
C GLY A 326 8.82 3.71 -2.65
N THR A 327 9.68 2.73 -2.78
CA THR A 327 11.12 2.86 -2.54
C THR A 327 11.92 2.30 -3.70
N ASP A 328 13.09 2.84 -3.93
CA ASP A 328 13.97 2.50 -5.06
C ASP A 328 13.16 2.47 -6.39
N GLY A 329 12.93 1.30 -6.97
CA GLY A 329 12.17 1.14 -8.22
C GLY A 329 10.66 1.01 -8.06
N GLY A 330 10.08 1.13 -6.87
CA GLY A 330 8.64 0.95 -6.65
C GLY A 330 7.81 2.21 -6.85
N ALA A 331 6.59 2.09 -7.36
CA ALA A 331 5.63 3.18 -7.41
C ALA A 331 5.07 3.55 -6.02
N GLY A 332 4.62 4.79 -5.83
CA GLY A 332 3.84 5.13 -4.64
C GLY A 332 2.56 4.29 -4.56
N ILE A 333 1.76 4.30 -5.65
CA ILE A 333 0.60 3.43 -5.82
C ILE A 333 0.72 2.75 -7.19
N GLY A 334 0.83 1.42 -7.20
CA GLY A 334 0.91 0.66 -8.46
C GLY A 334 1.92 -0.47 -8.44
N GLY A 335 2.80 -0.53 -9.43
CA GLY A 335 3.79 -1.59 -9.58
C GLY A 335 5.00 -1.48 -8.67
N GLY A 336 5.58 -2.61 -8.26
CA GLY A 336 6.94 -2.68 -7.77
C GLY A 336 7.93 -2.60 -8.94
N ALA A 337 9.24 -2.76 -8.65
CA ALA A 337 10.26 -2.72 -9.67
C ALA A 337 9.98 -3.72 -10.81
N ARG A 338 10.16 -3.27 -12.05
CA ARG A 338 9.91 -4.00 -13.32
C ARG A 338 8.47 -4.40 -13.56
N CYS A 339 7.55 -3.74 -12.87
CA CYS A 339 6.15 -4.11 -12.90
C CYS A 339 5.24 -2.90 -13.08
N SER A 340 4.09 -3.16 -13.70
CA SER A 340 3.13 -2.11 -14.07
C SER A 340 2.11 -1.82 -12.96
N GLY A 341 1.60 -0.59 -12.96
CA GLY A 341 0.37 -0.21 -12.28
C GLY A 341 -0.78 -0.14 -13.26
N GLU A 342 -1.81 -0.97 -13.07
CA GLU A 342 -2.93 -1.12 -14.00
C GLU A 342 -4.28 -0.92 -13.32
N ALA A 343 -5.23 -0.30 -14.01
CA ALA A 343 -6.60 -0.10 -13.54
C ALA A 343 -6.66 0.56 -12.16
N ILE A 344 -5.97 1.70 -12.00
CA ILE A 344 -5.96 2.47 -10.75
C ILE A 344 -7.05 3.54 -10.82
N THR A 345 -7.97 3.55 -9.86
CA THR A 345 -9.10 4.47 -9.84
C THR A 345 -9.13 5.29 -8.54
N ILE A 346 -9.20 6.61 -8.66
CA ILE A 346 -9.37 7.52 -7.52
C ILE A 346 -10.66 8.32 -7.72
N THR A 347 -11.62 8.12 -6.84
CA THR A 347 -12.92 8.82 -6.89
C THR A 347 -13.07 9.86 -5.80
N GLY A 348 -12.25 9.81 -4.74
CA GLY A 348 -12.35 10.72 -3.60
C GLY A 348 -11.15 10.64 -2.66
N GLY A 349 -11.27 11.30 -1.51
CA GLY A 349 -10.23 11.35 -0.49
C GLY A 349 -9.11 12.34 -0.77
N THR A 350 -8.09 12.29 0.10
CA THR A 350 -6.82 13.01 -0.06
C THR A 350 -5.71 11.98 -0.24
N VAL A 351 -5.10 11.96 -1.42
CA VAL A 351 -4.10 10.99 -1.80
C VAL A 351 -2.76 11.70 -2.01
N THR A 352 -1.74 11.24 -1.32
CA THR A 352 -0.34 11.61 -1.56
C THR A 352 0.42 10.35 -1.94
N ALA A 353 0.97 10.33 -3.14
CA ALA A 353 1.69 9.19 -3.67
C ALA A 353 3.08 9.63 -4.12
N THR A 354 4.12 8.99 -3.60
CA THR A 354 5.52 9.28 -3.94
C THR A 354 6.18 8.01 -4.45
N GLY A 355 6.72 8.05 -5.64
CA GLY A 355 7.53 6.97 -6.20
C GLY A 355 8.91 6.88 -5.55
N GLY A 356 9.54 5.71 -5.62
CA GLY A 356 10.96 5.55 -5.40
C GLY A 356 11.75 6.17 -6.56
N GLU A 357 13.07 6.11 -6.53
CA GLU A 357 13.97 6.77 -7.50
C GLU A 357 13.57 6.53 -8.96
N ASP A 358 13.25 5.28 -9.33
CA ASP A 358 12.85 4.89 -10.68
C ASP A 358 11.32 4.75 -10.87
N GLY A 359 10.53 4.92 -9.81
CA GLY A 359 9.11 4.65 -9.79
C GLY A 359 8.23 5.88 -10.04
N ALA A 360 7.05 5.67 -10.59
CA ALA A 360 6.02 6.70 -10.68
C ALA A 360 5.38 7.00 -9.30
N GLY A 361 4.86 8.21 -9.12
CA GLY A 361 3.99 8.50 -7.97
C GLY A 361 2.77 7.57 -7.98
N ILE A 362 2.04 7.54 -9.11
CA ILE A 362 0.92 6.62 -9.35
C ILE A 362 1.15 5.95 -10.70
N GLY A 363 1.30 4.62 -10.72
CA GLY A 363 1.46 3.86 -11.96
C GLY A 363 2.54 2.80 -11.91
N GLY A 364 3.51 2.84 -12.84
CA GLY A 364 4.57 1.85 -12.97
C GLY A 364 5.72 2.04 -11.98
N GLY A 365 6.36 0.95 -11.59
CA GLY A 365 7.68 0.97 -11.00
C GLY A 365 8.77 1.09 -12.08
N ASP A 366 10.04 0.85 -11.71
CA ASP A 366 11.15 0.72 -12.65
C ASP A 366 10.77 -0.19 -13.83
N GLU A 367 11.10 0.21 -15.06
CA GLU A 367 10.71 -0.45 -16.31
C GLU A 367 9.20 -0.77 -16.44
N GLY A 368 8.36 -0.29 -15.51
CA GLY A 368 6.91 -0.54 -15.47
C GLY A 368 6.08 0.59 -16.06
N SER A 369 4.99 0.24 -16.72
CA SER A 369 4.02 1.20 -17.26
C SER A 369 2.92 1.54 -16.25
N GLY A 370 2.36 2.76 -16.36
CA GLY A 370 1.11 3.13 -15.72
C GLY A 370 -0.02 3.10 -16.74
N GLU A 371 -0.96 2.15 -16.61
CA GLU A 371 -2.01 1.93 -17.58
C GLU A 371 -3.41 2.01 -16.96
N ASP A 372 -4.38 2.54 -17.73
CA ASP A 372 -5.79 2.62 -17.34
C ASP A 372 -6.00 3.34 -15.98
N ILE A 373 -5.32 4.49 -15.79
CA ILE A 373 -5.42 5.29 -14.57
C ILE A 373 -6.57 6.30 -14.71
N THR A 374 -7.52 6.29 -13.76
CA THR A 374 -8.69 7.16 -13.78
C THR A 374 -8.84 7.94 -12.48
N ILE A 375 -8.94 9.28 -12.60
CA ILE A 375 -9.20 10.18 -11.47
C ILE A 375 -10.48 10.94 -11.76
N THR A 376 -11.51 10.73 -10.93
CA THR A 376 -12.80 11.40 -11.06
C THR A 376 -13.10 12.39 -9.95
N GLY A 377 -12.32 12.36 -8.85
CA GLY A 377 -12.53 13.22 -7.70
C GLY A 377 -11.37 13.21 -6.71
N GLY A 378 -11.57 13.85 -5.57
CA GLY A 378 -10.59 13.93 -4.50
C GLY A 378 -9.51 15.00 -4.71
N THR A 379 -8.54 15.01 -3.78
CA THR A 379 -7.31 15.79 -3.86
C THR A 379 -6.15 14.82 -4.02
N VAL A 380 -5.47 14.87 -5.16
CA VAL A 380 -4.38 13.95 -5.51
C VAL A 380 -3.09 14.74 -5.67
N ASN A 381 -2.09 14.38 -4.89
CA ASN A 381 -0.71 14.86 -5.00
C ASN A 381 0.17 13.67 -5.34
N ALA A 382 0.76 13.66 -6.53
CA ALA A 382 1.61 12.57 -6.95
C ALA A 382 2.97 13.09 -7.42
N ALA A 383 4.05 12.49 -6.92
CA ALA A 383 5.41 12.80 -7.30
C ALA A 383 6.11 11.54 -7.78
N GLY A 384 6.71 11.58 -8.95
CA GLY A 384 7.64 10.55 -9.41
C GLY A 384 8.98 10.67 -8.70
N GLY A 385 9.75 9.60 -8.66
CA GLY A 385 11.18 9.65 -8.36
C GLY A 385 11.96 10.22 -9.55
N ASP A 386 13.25 10.31 -9.49
CA ASP A 386 14.09 11.02 -10.45
C ASP A 386 13.80 10.65 -11.92
N PHE A 387 13.53 9.38 -12.18
CA PHE A 387 13.24 8.86 -13.53
C PHE A 387 11.74 8.59 -13.77
N GLY A 388 10.89 8.72 -12.77
CA GLY A 388 9.48 8.38 -12.83
C GLY A 388 8.56 9.55 -13.18
N ALA A 389 7.41 9.26 -13.76
CA ALA A 389 6.33 10.23 -13.91
C ALA A 389 5.61 10.50 -12.58
N GLY A 390 5.00 11.68 -12.42
CA GLY A 390 4.07 11.90 -11.31
C GLY A 390 2.90 10.93 -11.37
N ILE A 391 2.24 10.84 -12.54
CA ILE A 391 1.22 9.82 -12.84
C ILE A 391 1.57 9.19 -14.19
N GLY A 392 1.81 7.87 -14.20
CA GLY A 392 2.10 7.12 -15.42
C GLY A 392 3.23 6.12 -15.29
N GLY A 393 4.24 6.17 -16.16
CA GLY A 393 5.35 5.22 -16.19
C GLY A 393 6.47 5.55 -15.20
N GLY A 394 7.17 4.52 -14.72
CA GLY A 394 8.48 4.64 -14.11
C GLY A 394 9.58 4.77 -15.15
N LEU A 395 10.84 4.56 -14.76
CA LEU A 395 11.99 4.49 -15.67
C LEU A 395 11.68 3.57 -16.86
N ASN A 396 11.89 4.02 -18.08
CA ASN A 396 11.54 3.35 -19.34
C ASN A 396 10.04 2.95 -19.49
N GLY A 397 9.19 3.38 -18.56
CA GLY A 397 7.77 3.05 -18.52
C GLY A 397 6.89 4.06 -19.26
N VAL A 398 5.84 3.55 -19.90
CA VAL A 398 4.83 4.35 -20.63
C VAL A 398 3.69 4.74 -19.70
N GLY A 399 3.22 5.99 -19.79
CA GLY A 399 1.94 6.39 -19.22
C GLY A 399 0.83 6.30 -20.28
N LYS A 400 -0.14 5.39 -20.11
CA LYS A 400 -1.12 5.09 -21.15
C LYS A 400 -2.54 5.03 -20.63
N ASN A 401 -3.50 5.54 -21.44
CA ASN A 401 -4.92 5.56 -21.11
C ASN A 401 -5.21 6.26 -19.78
N ILE A 402 -4.60 7.43 -19.56
CA ILE A 402 -4.77 8.20 -18.32
C ILE A 402 -5.96 9.16 -18.50
N THR A 403 -6.95 9.06 -17.62
CA THR A 403 -8.16 9.91 -17.66
C THR A 403 -8.30 10.70 -16.37
N ILE A 404 -8.41 12.03 -16.49
CA ILE A 404 -8.77 12.92 -15.38
C ILE A 404 -10.09 13.61 -15.72
N ALA A 405 -11.14 13.24 -15.00
CA ALA A 405 -12.48 13.76 -15.19
C ALA A 405 -12.92 14.72 -14.08
N GLY A 406 -12.17 14.82 -12.97
CA GLY A 406 -12.52 15.69 -11.86
C GLY A 406 -11.42 15.74 -10.80
N GLY A 407 -11.75 16.39 -9.67
CA GLY A 407 -10.84 16.53 -8.53
C GLY A 407 -9.83 17.67 -8.67
N ARG A 408 -8.96 17.76 -7.66
CA ARG A 408 -7.78 18.62 -7.65
C ARG A 408 -6.54 17.75 -7.76
N VAL A 409 -5.86 17.81 -8.86
CA VAL A 409 -4.70 16.96 -9.18
C VAL A 409 -3.46 17.84 -9.32
N THR A 410 -2.49 17.63 -8.46
CA THR A 410 -1.20 18.30 -8.48
C THR A 410 -0.12 17.23 -8.64
N VAL A 411 0.62 17.30 -9.71
CA VAL A 411 1.60 16.26 -10.03
C VAL A 411 2.94 16.85 -10.43
N ALA A 412 4.01 16.17 -10.05
CA ALA A 412 5.36 16.47 -10.47
C ALA A 412 6.03 15.19 -10.97
N GLY A 413 6.61 15.24 -12.15
CA GLY A 413 7.59 14.24 -12.59
C GLY A 413 8.91 14.46 -11.88
N GLY A 414 9.74 13.42 -11.81
CA GLY A 414 11.14 13.54 -11.43
C GLY A 414 11.95 14.24 -12.53
N ASP A 415 13.24 14.40 -12.34
CA ASP A 415 14.11 15.20 -13.25
C ASP A 415 13.95 14.83 -14.72
N TYR A 416 13.72 13.56 -15.01
CA TYR A 416 13.57 13.02 -16.37
C TYR A 416 12.13 12.60 -16.72
N GLY A 417 11.23 12.62 -15.75
CA GLY A 417 9.85 12.17 -15.90
C GLY A 417 8.85 13.27 -16.27
N ALA A 418 7.78 12.88 -16.93
CA ALA A 418 6.63 13.77 -17.15
C ALA A 418 5.82 13.99 -15.86
N GLY A 419 5.13 15.13 -15.74
CA GLY A 419 4.12 15.27 -14.70
C GLY A 419 3.04 14.19 -14.84
N ILE A 420 2.41 14.11 -16.03
CA ILE A 420 1.45 13.07 -16.39
C ILE A 420 1.90 12.42 -17.69
N GLY A 421 2.22 11.12 -17.66
CA GLY A 421 2.60 10.38 -18.87
C GLY A 421 3.79 9.46 -18.67
N GLY A 422 4.83 9.58 -19.48
CA GLY A 422 5.99 8.68 -19.45
C GLY A 422 7.03 9.07 -18.39
N GLY A 423 7.73 8.09 -17.85
CA GLY A 423 9.00 8.31 -17.17
C GLY A 423 10.14 8.56 -18.16
N PHE A 424 11.39 8.50 -17.72
CA PHE A 424 12.55 8.57 -18.60
C PHE A 424 12.43 7.58 -19.75
N ARG A 425 12.63 8.03 -21.00
CA ARG A 425 12.40 7.28 -22.24
C ARG A 425 10.99 6.74 -22.47
N GLY A 426 10.06 7.08 -21.59
CA GLY A 426 8.68 6.64 -21.68
C GLY A 426 7.79 7.64 -22.46
N ASN A 427 6.85 7.11 -23.23
CA ASN A 427 5.84 7.92 -23.89
C ASN A 427 4.67 8.25 -22.95
N GLY A 428 4.00 9.38 -23.19
CA GLY A 428 2.65 9.63 -22.70
C GLY A 428 1.64 9.39 -23.83
N GLU A 429 0.74 8.42 -23.67
CA GLU A 429 -0.18 8.00 -24.74
C GLU A 429 -1.62 7.95 -24.29
N ASN A 430 -2.56 8.47 -25.13
CA ASN A 430 -4.00 8.47 -24.85
C ASN A 430 -4.35 9.13 -23.51
N ILE A 431 -3.84 10.34 -23.26
CA ILE A 431 -4.11 11.10 -22.04
C ILE A 431 -5.33 11.99 -22.29
N THR A 432 -6.36 11.88 -21.45
CA THR A 432 -7.59 12.64 -21.59
C THR A 432 -7.94 13.39 -20.31
N ILE A 433 -8.14 14.70 -20.42
CA ILE A 433 -8.61 15.55 -19.31
C ILE A 433 -9.96 16.15 -19.73
N THR A 434 -11.01 15.84 -18.97
CA THR A 434 -12.36 16.33 -19.23
C THR A 434 -12.89 17.25 -18.13
N GLY A 435 -12.19 17.36 -16.99
CA GLY A 435 -12.61 18.19 -15.88
C GLY A 435 -11.58 18.29 -14.77
N GLY A 436 -11.94 18.96 -13.68
CA GLY A 436 -11.10 19.14 -12.51
C GLY A 436 -10.13 20.32 -12.60
N THR A 437 -9.29 20.46 -11.59
CA THR A 437 -8.17 21.42 -11.57
C THR A 437 -6.87 20.62 -11.59
N VAL A 438 -6.13 20.70 -12.68
CA VAL A 438 -4.93 19.91 -12.92
C VAL A 438 -3.71 20.84 -12.99
N THR A 439 -2.74 20.61 -12.14
CA THR A 439 -1.42 21.23 -12.20
C THR A 439 -0.38 20.15 -12.42
N ALA A 440 0.21 20.11 -13.59
CA ALA A 440 1.18 19.10 -13.99
C ALA A 440 2.52 19.75 -14.32
N ALA A 441 3.55 19.42 -13.58
CA ALA A 441 4.91 19.85 -13.83
C ALA A 441 5.77 18.65 -14.24
N GLY A 442 6.42 18.72 -15.37
CA GLY A 442 7.49 17.80 -15.73
C GLY A 442 8.78 18.19 -15.02
N GLY A 443 9.71 17.25 -14.93
CA GLY A 443 11.06 17.51 -14.47
C GLY A 443 11.89 18.29 -15.48
N VAL A 444 13.20 18.34 -15.29
CA VAL A 444 14.12 19.17 -16.12
C VAL A 444 13.98 18.86 -17.61
N SER A 445 13.78 17.60 -17.98
CA SER A 445 13.65 17.13 -19.36
C SER A 445 12.29 16.50 -19.67
N GLY A 446 11.36 16.48 -18.71
CA GLY A 446 10.04 15.87 -18.84
C GLY A 446 8.95 16.88 -19.24
N ALA A 447 7.97 16.45 -20.02
CA ALA A 447 6.81 17.25 -20.33
C ALA A 447 5.88 17.44 -19.10
N GLY A 448 5.17 18.55 -19.03
CA GLY A 448 4.09 18.68 -18.04
C GLY A 448 3.05 17.57 -18.21
N ILE A 449 2.57 17.38 -19.46
CA ILE A 449 1.68 16.28 -19.84
C ILE A 449 2.22 15.67 -21.13
N GLY A 450 2.62 14.38 -21.10
CA GLY A 450 3.10 13.68 -22.28
C GLY A 450 4.33 12.80 -22.02
N GLY A 451 5.38 12.94 -22.81
CA GLY A 451 6.60 12.11 -22.67
C GLY A 451 7.55 12.60 -21.58
N GLY A 452 8.29 11.68 -20.98
CA GLY A 452 9.51 12.00 -20.25
C GLY A 452 10.64 12.36 -21.23
N GLU A 453 11.86 12.49 -20.72
CA GLU A 453 13.03 12.70 -21.59
C GLU A 453 13.11 11.59 -22.63
N GLU A 454 13.44 11.96 -23.88
CA GLU A 454 13.42 11.08 -25.07
C GLU A 454 12.03 10.44 -25.39
N GLY A 455 10.99 10.74 -24.61
CA GLY A 455 9.63 10.22 -24.80
C GLY A 455 8.73 11.16 -25.64
N ASP A 456 7.84 10.56 -26.43
CA ASP A 456 6.82 11.28 -27.19
C ASP A 456 5.54 11.48 -26.37
N GLY A 457 4.82 12.60 -26.60
CA GLY A 457 3.44 12.80 -26.18
C GLY A 457 2.48 12.52 -27.32
N LYS A 458 1.61 11.52 -27.21
CA LYS A 458 0.71 11.09 -28.31
C LYS A 458 -0.75 11.02 -27.88
N ASN A 459 -1.65 11.51 -28.75
CA ASN A 459 -3.11 11.44 -28.53
C ASN A 459 -3.53 12.06 -27.20
N ILE A 460 -3.10 13.30 -26.95
CA ILE A 460 -3.43 14.05 -25.73
C ILE A 460 -4.63 14.93 -26.01
N THR A 461 -5.70 14.77 -25.20
CA THR A 461 -6.95 15.50 -25.38
C THR A 461 -7.36 16.22 -24.12
N ILE A 462 -7.53 17.53 -24.19
CA ILE A 462 -8.06 18.35 -23.08
C ILE A 462 -9.38 18.94 -23.55
N ASN A 463 -10.50 18.45 -22.98
CA ASN A 463 -11.85 18.87 -23.32
C ASN A 463 -12.51 19.74 -22.26
N GLY A 464 -11.83 20.00 -21.14
CA GLY A 464 -12.37 20.83 -20.07
C GLY A 464 -11.48 20.82 -18.83
N GLY A 465 -11.97 21.48 -17.78
CA GLY A 465 -11.21 21.68 -16.54
C GLY A 465 -10.31 22.92 -16.60
N SER A 466 -9.60 23.16 -15.48
CA SER A 466 -8.54 24.18 -15.40
C SER A 466 -7.20 23.46 -15.39
N VAL A 467 -6.45 23.55 -16.49
CA VAL A 467 -5.21 22.80 -16.67
C VAL A 467 -4.01 23.74 -16.76
N THR A 468 -3.04 23.56 -15.89
CA THR A 468 -1.72 24.17 -15.95
C THR A 468 -0.70 23.05 -16.18
N ALA A 469 -0.08 23.04 -17.35
CA ALA A 469 0.94 22.09 -17.70
C ALA A 469 2.26 22.83 -17.96
N THR A 470 3.28 22.53 -17.17
CA THR A 470 4.61 23.14 -17.26
C THR A 470 5.61 22.06 -17.59
N GLY A 471 6.26 22.16 -18.73
CA GLY A 471 7.42 21.32 -19.08
C GLY A 471 8.68 21.85 -18.42
N GLY A 472 9.66 20.98 -18.30
CA GLY A 472 10.98 21.34 -17.85
C GLY A 472 11.75 22.20 -18.87
N LYS A 473 13.00 22.44 -18.57
CA LYS A 473 13.86 23.33 -19.38
C LYS A 473 13.96 22.92 -20.87
N TRP A 474 13.88 21.62 -21.14
CA TRP A 474 14.06 21.05 -22.47
C TRP A 474 12.79 20.40 -23.02
N ALA A 475 11.64 20.59 -22.36
CA ALA A 475 10.44 19.85 -22.63
C ALA A 475 9.21 20.73 -22.86
N ALA A 476 8.21 20.16 -23.51
CA ALA A 476 6.94 20.84 -23.75
C ALA A 476 6.06 20.91 -22.49
N GLY A 477 5.25 21.96 -22.36
CA GLY A 477 4.14 21.94 -21.39
C GLY A 477 3.19 20.75 -21.65
N ILE A 478 2.82 20.56 -22.93
CA ILE A 478 2.02 19.42 -23.40
C ILE A 478 2.67 18.88 -24.67
N GLY A 479 3.09 17.60 -24.67
CA GLY A 479 3.79 17.01 -25.81
C GLY A 479 4.88 16.06 -25.41
N GLY A 480 6.01 16.09 -26.09
CA GLY A 480 7.19 15.30 -25.73
C GLY A 480 8.03 15.99 -24.66
N GLY A 481 8.87 15.23 -24.00
CA GLY A 481 10.01 15.75 -23.27
C GLY A 481 11.02 16.35 -24.29
N VAL A 482 12.14 15.67 -24.53
CA VAL A 482 13.00 15.99 -25.69
C VAL A 482 12.41 15.36 -26.98
N GLY A 483 11.38 14.54 -26.89
CA GLY A 483 10.68 13.90 -27.99
C GLY A 483 9.61 14.76 -28.67
N ASN A 484 8.73 14.14 -29.43
CA ASN A 484 7.73 14.83 -30.24
C ASN A 484 6.34 14.85 -29.57
N GLY A 485 5.57 15.92 -29.86
CA GLY A 485 4.14 15.95 -29.61
C GLY A 485 3.34 15.59 -30.86
N LYS A 486 2.38 14.64 -30.77
CA LYS A 486 1.55 14.22 -31.89
C LYS A 486 0.08 14.09 -31.48
N ASN A 487 -0.85 14.55 -32.35
CA ASN A 487 -2.29 14.44 -32.12
C ASN A 487 -2.73 15.08 -30.78
N ILE A 488 -2.32 16.32 -30.55
CA ILE A 488 -2.70 17.07 -29.34
C ILE A 488 -3.92 17.94 -29.67
N THR A 489 -5.00 17.78 -28.91
CA THR A 489 -6.24 18.52 -29.05
C THR A 489 -6.60 19.22 -27.75
N ILE A 490 -6.83 20.53 -27.82
CA ILE A 490 -7.28 21.35 -26.69
C ILE A 490 -8.55 22.06 -27.09
N ASN A 491 -9.68 21.67 -26.47
CA ASN A 491 -11.01 22.23 -26.70
C ASN A 491 -11.42 22.90 -25.37
N GLY A 492 -11.35 24.21 -25.26
CA GLY A 492 -11.68 24.89 -24.02
C GLY A 492 -12.43 26.15 -24.22
#